data_ae0b24a7c16b7b92d43452854d9b4c74
#
_entry.id   ae0b24a7c16b7b92d43452854d9b4c74
#
_cell.length_a   1.000
_cell.length_b   1.000
_cell.length_c   1.000
_cell.angle_alpha   90.00
_cell.angle_beta   90.00
_cell.angle_gamma   90.00
#
_symmetry.space_group_name_H-M   'P 1'
#
loop_
_entity.id
_entity.type
_entity.pdbx_description
1 polymer ?
#
loop_
_entity_poly.entity_id
_entity_poly.type
_entity_poly.pdbx_seq_one_letter_code
_entity_poly.pdbx_strand_id
1 'polypeptide(L)'
;SFGTNIGYSYRKSFFETHTLSFGYRQAEVVDTILLLNPNYYNNGKTSQRFFGASYSFNAEHRDVVLYPLKGYQFTGYIGRSGLFASDNVNQWEVNLTYARHWSLGKNYYLANFTSGFWSNPKNQPYNVLSALGYRNQLVRGFENYVIEGPQFALNKTTIKKRIFHRTYTLEGMPLEQFSYLPIAIYIKAFADFGYVENYPLYDEKGLNQQFSNKLLRSAGVGVDMVTLYDLVLRIEYSFTNQTAAGALFFTVK
;
A
#
# COMPACT_ATOMS: atom_id res chain seq x y z
N SER A 1 20.89 -6.85 -12.46
CA SER A 1 20.81 -5.57 -11.70
C SER A 1 21.70 -5.62 -10.47
N PHE A 2 22.32 -4.50 -10.15
CA PHE A 2 23.12 -4.27 -8.94
C PHE A 2 22.55 -3.05 -8.21
N GLY A 3 22.53 -3.10 -6.87
CA GLY A 3 22.11 -1.97 -6.06
C GLY A 3 22.73 -2.05 -4.67
N THR A 4 23.06 -0.90 -4.13
CA THR A 4 23.51 -0.74 -2.74
C THR A 4 22.75 0.40 -2.09
N ASN A 5 22.49 0.29 -0.80
CA ASN A 5 21.79 1.31 -0.04
C ASN A 5 22.40 1.40 1.37
N ILE A 6 22.61 2.63 1.83
CA ILE A 6 23.01 2.94 3.20
C ILE A 6 21.87 3.74 3.82
N GLY A 7 21.39 3.28 4.97
CA GLY A 7 20.31 3.94 5.70
C GLY A 7 20.72 4.26 7.13
N TYR A 8 20.32 5.42 7.61
CA TYR A 8 20.40 5.81 8.99
C TYR A 8 19.02 6.02 9.57
N SER A 9 18.66 5.23 10.59
CA SER A 9 17.37 5.33 11.27
C SER A 9 17.56 5.91 12.66
N TYR A 10 16.89 7.00 12.93
CA TYR A 10 16.80 7.65 14.22
C TYR A 10 15.42 7.46 14.82
N ARG A 11 15.35 6.85 15.98
CA ARG A 11 14.13 6.67 16.76
C ARG A 11 14.06 7.76 17.82
N LYS A 12 13.21 8.77 17.60
CA LYS A 12 13.02 9.87 18.55
C LYS A 12 12.25 9.43 19.79
N SER A 13 11.29 8.50 19.62
CA SER A 13 10.48 7.92 20.69
C SER A 13 10.09 6.50 20.35
N PHE A 14 9.38 5.80 21.24
CA PHE A 14 8.79 4.48 20.92
C PHE A 14 7.86 4.51 19.71
N PHE A 15 7.29 5.68 19.42
CA PHE A 15 6.26 5.84 18.40
C PHE A 15 6.76 6.50 17.11
N GLU A 16 7.93 7.15 17.14
CA GLU A 16 8.40 7.98 16.03
C GLU A 16 9.76 7.51 15.52
N THR A 17 9.82 7.22 14.22
CA THR A 17 11.05 6.80 13.54
C THR A 17 11.28 7.65 12.31
N HIS A 18 12.50 8.14 12.16
CA HIS A 18 13.00 8.88 11.02
C HIS A 18 14.06 8.04 10.33
N THR A 19 14.00 7.92 9.01
CA THR A 19 14.99 7.17 8.25
C THR A 19 15.45 8.01 7.07
N LEU A 20 16.78 8.21 6.99
CA LEU A 20 17.46 8.78 5.84
C LEU A 20 18.14 7.64 5.10
N SER A 21 18.00 7.60 3.79
CA SER A 21 18.63 6.59 2.96
C SER A 21 19.31 7.22 1.76
N PHE A 22 20.47 6.70 1.41
CA PHE A 22 21.22 7.03 0.22
C PHE A 22 21.62 5.75 -0.50
N GLY A 23 21.37 5.66 -1.79
CA GLY A 23 21.63 4.44 -2.55
C GLY A 23 22.11 4.70 -3.96
N TYR A 24 22.69 3.65 -4.53
CA TYR A 24 23.04 3.55 -5.94
C TYR A 24 22.34 2.36 -6.54
N ARG A 25 21.80 2.51 -7.74
CA ARG A 25 21.20 1.43 -8.52
C ARG A 25 21.72 1.44 -9.94
N GLN A 26 22.09 0.24 -10.43
CA GLN A 26 22.42 -0.01 -11.82
C GLN A 26 21.67 -1.25 -12.29
N ALA A 27 21.06 -1.18 -13.45
CA ALA A 27 20.34 -2.30 -14.03
C ALA A 27 20.51 -2.29 -15.56
N GLU A 28 20.51 -3.48 -16.13
CA GLU A 28 20.61 -3.71 -17.56
C GLU A 28 19.51 -4.67 -18.00
N VAL A 29 19.02 -4.50 -19.20
CA VAL A 29 18.05 -5.38 -19.86
C VAL A 29 18.55 -5.83 -21.20
N VAL A 30 18.04 -6.96 -21.66
CA VAL A 30 18.30 -7.48 -23.00
C VAL A 30 17.52 -6.69 -24.05
N ASP A 31 18.03 -6.64 -25.27
CA ASP A 31 17.44 -5.88 -26.38
C ASP A 31 15.98 -6.25 -26.66
N THR A 32 15.58 -7.49 -26.42
CA THR A 32 14.19 -7.95 -26.57
C THR A 32 13.20 -7.14 -25.72
N ILE A 33 13.61 -6.70 -24.53
CA ILE A 33 12.75 -5.86 -23.67
C ILE A 33 12.54 -4.49 -24.30
N LEU A 34 13.56 -3.93 -24.95
CA LEU A 34 13.45 -2.65 -25.63
C LEU A 34 12.58 -2.74 -26.89
N LEU A 35 12.60 -3.88 -27.59
CA LEU A 35 11.67 -4.11 -28.71
C LEU A 35 10.20 -4.11 -28.26
N LEU A 36 9.92 -4.68 -27.06
CA LEU A 36 8.59 -4.74 -26.47
C LEU A 36 8.20 -3.40 -25.84
N ASN A 37 9.11 -2.73 -25.17
CA ASN A 37 8.89 -1.44 -24.51
C ASN A 37 10.12 -0.53 -24.60
N PRO A 38 10.22 0.34 -25.63
CA PRO A 38 11.34 1.26 -25.81
C PRO A 38 11.53 2.26 -24.63
N ASN A 39 10.50 2.44 -23.80
CA ASN A 39 10.54 3.33 -22.64
C ASN A 39 10.87 2.60 -21.33
N TYR A 40 11.33 1.35 -21.40
CA TYR A 40 11.67 0.61 -20.18
C TYR A 40 12.71 1.35 -19.33
N TYR A 41 13.78 1.92 -19.97
CA TYR A 41 14.79 2.76 -19.33
C TYR A 41 14.87 4.18 -19.92
N ASN A 42 13.85 4.66 -20.60
CA ASN A 42 13.84 5.89 -21.41
C ASN A 42 14.75 5.86 -22.64
N ASN A 43 14.22 6.36 -23.75
CA ASN A 43 14.96 6.61 -24.98
C ASN A 43 15.72 5.40 -25.55
N GLY A 44 15.19 4.18 -25.40
CA GLY A 44 15.77 2.97 -25.98
C GLY A 44 17.12 2.56 -25.39
N LYS A 45 17.44 2.95 -24.17
CA LYS A 45 18.67 2.52 -23.49
C LYS A 45 18.53 1.13 -22.91
N THR A 46 19.59 0.31 -23.04
CA THR A 46 19.69 -1.03 -22.46
C THR A 46 20.13 -1.02 -20.99
N SER A 47 20.69 0.09 -20.53
CA SER A 47 21.20 0.24 -19.16
C SER A 47 20.71 1.52 -18.51
N GLN A 48 20.55 1.45 -17.21
CA GLN A 48 20.17 2.59 -16.36
C GLN A 48 21.00 2.57 -15.08
N ARG A 49 21.50 3.73 -14.69
CA ARG A 49 22.18 3.95 -13.41
C ARG A 49 21.77 5.27 -12.81
N PHE A 50 21.63 5.31 -11.51
CA PHE A 50 21.35 6.54 -10.77
C PHE A 50 21.66 6.41 -9.29
N PHE A 51 21.92 7.54 -8.67
CA PHE A 51 21.94 7.70 -7.22
C PHE A 51 20.58 8.19 -6.74
N GLY A 52 20.19 7.76 -5.54
CA GLY A 52 18.95 8.20 -4.91
C GLY A 52 19.17 8.57 -3.46
N ALA A 53 18.39 9.53 -2.99
CA ALA A 53 18.28 9.86 -1.58
C ALA A 53 16.81 9.91 -1.19
N SER A 54 16.51 9.46 0.03
CA SER A 54 15.14 9.50 0.52
C SER A 54 15.11 9.76 2.02
N TYR A 55 14.00 10.34 2.44
CA TYR A 55 13.64 10.50 3.84
C TYR A 55 12.26 9.88 4.07
N SER A 56 12.13 9.08 5.11
CA SER A 56 10.86 8.56 5.57
C SER A 56 10.65 8.85 7.05
N PHE A 57 9.40 9.14 7.37
CA PHE A 57 8.91 9.36 8.73
C PHE A 57 7.76 8.38 9.00
N ASN A 58 7.79 7.74 10.17
CA ASN A 58 6.70 6.90 10.65
C ASN A 58 6.37 7.26 12.10
N ALA A 59 5.09 7.60 12.33
CA ALA A 59 4.51 7.77 13.65
C ALA A 59 3.47 6.68 13.86
N GLU A 60 3.73 5.77 14.82
CA GLU A 60 2.91 4.59 15.12
C GLU A 60 2.28 4.72 16.50
N HIS A 61 1.02 5.08 16.55
CA HIS A 61 0.23 5.26 17.78
C HIS A 61 -1.02 4.38 17.82
N ARG A 62 -1.01 3.26 17.09
CA ARG A 62 -2.10 2.28 17.13
C ARG A 62 -1.94 1.37 18.34
N ASP A 63 -3.06 0.90 18.86
CA ASP A 63 -3.10 -0.07 19.97
C ASP A 63 -2.46 -1.41 19.60
N VAL A 64 -2.74 -1.91 18.39
CA VAL A 64 -2.16 -3.12 17.81
C VAL A 64 -1.84 -2.85 16.34
N VAL A 65 -0.67 -3.29 15.87
CA VAL A 65 -0.22 -2.99 14.50
C VAL A 65 -1.02 -3.76 13.44
N LEU A 66 -1.30 -5.05 13.69
CA LEU A 66 -1.90 -5.95 12.68
C LEU A 66 -3.42 -5.80 12.57
N TYR A 67 -4.13 -5.60 13.69
CA TYR A 67 -5.57 -5.39 13.73
C TYR A 67 -5.96 -4.24 14.66
N PRO A 68 -5.69 -2.99 14.27
CA PRO A 68 -5.92 -1.84 15.12
C PRO A 68 -7.41 -1.53 15.30
N LEU A 69 -7.77 -1.21 16.53
CA LEU A 69 -9.10 -0.76 16.93
C LEU A 69 -9.10 0.69 17.40
N LYS A 70 -7.94 1.21 17.85
CA LYS A 70 -7.78 2.59 18.33
C LYS A 70 -6.42 3.15 17.90
N GLY A 71 -6.33 4.48 17.89
CA GLY A 71 -5.07 5.16 17.63
C GLY A 71 -4.92 5.60 16.18
N TYR A 72 -3.70 5.92 15.79
CA TYR A 72 -3.39 6.37 14.43
C TYR A 72 -1.98 5.97 14.01
N GLN A 73 -1.78 5.94 12.71
CA GLN A 73 -0.48 5.85 12.08
C GLN A 73 -0.38 6.96 11.02
N PHE A 74 0.78 7.61 10.98
CA PHE A 74 1.15 8.49 9.90
C PHE A 74 2.48 8.03 9.30
N THR A 75 2.55 7.89 7.99
CA THR A 75 3.80 7.66 7.27
C THR A 75 3.97 8.71 6.19
N GLY A 76 5.16 9.30 6.15
CA GLY A 76 5.57 10.22 5.11
C GLY A 76 6.85 9.72 4.46
N TYR A 77 6.92 9.81 3.14
CA TYR A 77 8.10 9.48 2.35
C TYR A 77 8.31 10.57 1.30
N ILE A 78 9.54 11.04 1.19
CA ILE A 78 10.02 11.86 0.09
C ILE A 78 11.30 11.25 -0.45
N GLY A 79 11.39 11.09 -1.75
CA GLY A 79 12.52 10.50 -2.44
C GLY A 79 12.95 11.31 -3.65
N ARG A 80 14.22 11.26 -3.94
CA ARG A 80 14.84 11.80 -5.13
C ARG A 80 15.67 10.72 -5.79
N SER A 81 15.32 10.33 -7.01
CA SER A 81 16.12 9.48 -7.89
C SER A 81 16.77 10.34 -8.97
N GLY A 82 18.09 10.19 -9.13
CA GLY A 82 18.88 11.07 -9.98
C GLY A 82 19.38 12.31 -9.24
N LEU A 83 20.50 12.17 -8.55
CA LEU A 83 21.14 13.26 -7.79
C LEU A 83 22.18 14.00 -8.62
N PHE A 84 22.74 13.36 -9.63
CA PHE A 84 23.83 13.88 -10.46
C PHE A 84 23.39 14.02 -11.92
N ALA A 85 24.02 14.92 -12.66
CA ALA A 85 23.76 15.14 -14.08
C ALA A 85 24.06 13.89 -14.95
N SER A 86 24.90 12.97 -14.45
CA SER A 86 25.25 11.71 -15.11
C SER A 86 24.19 10.61 -14.94
N ASP A 87 23.20 10.83 -14.09
CA ASP A 87 22.18 9.84 -13.78
C ASP A 87 21.15 9.73 -14.90
N ASN A 88 20.64 8.53 -15.11
CA ASN A 88 19.66 8.24 -16.17
C ASN A 88 18.21 8.45 -15.73
N VAL A 89 17.99 8.72 -14.47
CA VAL A 89 16.65 9.00 -13.86
C VAL A 89 16.68 10.40 -13.31
N ASN A 90 15.54 11.06 -13.34
CA ASN A 90 15.33 12.37 -12.74
C ASN A 90 13.90 12.39 -12.19
N GLN A 91 13.71 11.99 -10.93
CA GLN A 91 12.38 11.83 -10.36
C GLN A 91 12.32 12.26 -8.90
N TRP A 92 11.31 13.04 -8.57
CA TRP A 92 10.86 13.26 -7.22
C TRP A 92 9.63 12.39 -6.93
N GLU A 93 9.56 11.87 -5.71
CA GLU A 93 8.44 11.09 -5.22
C GLU A 93 8.04 11.55 -3.83
N VAL A 94 6.74 11.64 -3.60
CA VAL A 94 6.16 11.89 -2.28
C VAL A 94 5.04 10.88 -2.06
N ASN A 95 5.08 10.17 -0.94
CA ASN A 95 3.99 9.31 -0.49
C ASN A 95 3.59 9.69 0.93
N LEU A 96 2.31 9.98 1.14
CA LEU A 96 1.76 10.27 2.45
C LEU A 96 0.64 9.29 2.74
N THR A 97 0.67 8.70 3.94
CA THR A 97 -0.38 7.79 4.39
C THR A 97 -0.79 8.13 5.81
N TYR A 98 -2.09 8.21 6.04
CA TYR A 98 -2.67 8.40 7.35
C TYR A 98 -3.76 7.38 7.61
N ALA A 99 -3.62 6.64 8.68
CA ALA A 99 -4.63 5.69 9.15
C ALA A 99 -5.10 6.10 10.55
N ARG A 100 -6.40 6.18 10.75
CA ARG A 100 -7.00 6.52 12.03
C ARG A 100 -8.05 5.48 12.42
N HIS A 101 -8.05 5.11 13.69
CA HIS A 101 -8.97 4.12 14.27
C HIS A 101 -9.64 4.71 15.50
N TRP A 102 -10.97 4.60 15.57
CA TRP A 102 -11.79 5.09 16.68
C TRP A 102 -12.62 3.97 17.26
N SER A 103 -12.68 3.91 18.58
CA SER A 103 -13.65 3.12 19.30
C SER A 103 -14.88 4.00 19.57
N LEU A 104 -16.02 3.60 19.00
CA LEU A 104 -17.29 4.34 19.13
C LEU A 104 -18.13 3.87 20.34
N GLY A 105 -17.61 2.92 21.13
CA GLY A 105 -18.35 2.29 22.21
C GLY A 105 -19.25 1.13 21.75
N LYS A 106 -19.81 0.37 22.70
CA LYS A 106 -20.72 -0.77 22.44
C LYS A 106 -20.17 -1.77 21.39
N ASN A 107 -18.86 -2.01 21.38
CA ASN A 107 -18.15 -2.88 20.40
C ASN A 107 -18.18 -2.39 18.94
N TYR A 108 -18.48 -1.11 18.69
CA TYR A 108 -18.36 -0.51 17.36
C TYR A 108 -17.02 0.22 17.21
N TYR A 109 -16.46 0.12 16.04
CA TYR A 109 -15.17 0.71 15.66
C TYR A 109 -15.26 1.30 14.27
N LEU A 110 -14.65 2.46 14.08
CA LEU A 110 -14.50 3.11 12.79
C LEU A 110 -13.01 3.16 12.43
N ALA A 111 -12.69 2.88 11.20
CA ALA A 111 -11.34 3.03 10.66
C ALA A 111 -11.38 3.81 9.35
N ASN A 112 -10.46 4.73 9.20
CA ASN A 112 -10.22 5.42 7.94
C ASN A 112 -8.74 5.32 7.59
N PHE A 113 -8.45 5.05 6.33
CA PHE A 113 -7.11 4.99 5.74
C PHE A 113 -7.10 5.89 4.52
N THR A 114 -6.22 6.86 4.51
CA THR A 114 -6.02 7.77 3.38
C THR A 114 -4.56 7.68 2.93
N SER A 115 -4.34 7.56 1.65
CA SER A 115 -2.99 7.56 1.05
C SER A 115 -2.98 8.40 -0.21
N GLY A 116 -1.88 9.12 -0.42
CA GLY A 116 -1.62 9.89 -1.62
C GLY A 116 -0.19 9.69 -2.08
N PHE A 117 0.00 9.54 -3.37
CA PHE A 117 1.29 9.45 -4.04
C PHE A 117 1.38 10.50 -5.14
N TRP A 118 2.55 11.11 -5.24
CA TRP A 118 2.88 12.09 -6.26
C TRP A 118 4.30 11.88 -6.75
N SER A 119 4.50 11.93 -8.06
CA SER A 119 5.82 11.92 -8.67
C SER A 119 5.95 13.00 -9.76
N ASN A 120 7.15 13.53 -9.91
CA ASN A 120 7.47 14.54 -10.92
C ASN A 120 8.92 14.35 -11.44
N PRO A 121 9.16 14.46 -12.76
CA PRO A 121 8.21 14.64 -13.85
C PRO A 121 7.28 13.44 -14.02
N LYS A 122 6.10 13.64 -14.66
CA LYS A 122 5.08 12.59 -14.83
C LYS A 122 5.53 11.46 -15.77
N ASN A 123 6.33 11.78 -16.78
CA ASN A 123 6.91 10.77 -17.66
C ASN A 123 8.20 10.24 -17.05
N GLN A 124 8.18 8.97 -16.70
CA GLN A 124 9.29 8.25 -16.08
C GLN A 124 9.59 6.96 -16.83
N PRO A 125 10.82 6.40 -16.67
CA PRO A 125 11.11 5.05 -17.13
C PRO A 125 10.17 4.02 -16.53
N TYR A 126 9.79 3.01 -17.30
CA TYR A 126 8.84 1.98 -16.84
C TYR A 126 9.26 1.32 -15.53
N ASN A 127 10.54 1.05 -15.34
CA ASN A 127 11.09 0.35 -14.17
C ASN A 127 11.03 1.13 -12.85
N VAL A 128 10.69 2.42 -12.88
CA VAL A 128 10.53 3.29 -11.69
C VAL A 128 9.09 3.82 -11.56
N LEU A 129 8.15 3.30 -12.35
CA LEU A 129 6.76 3.68 -12.24
C LEU A 129 6.17 3.20 -10.91
N SER A 130 5.23 3.95 -10.39
CA SER A 130 4.43 3.58 -9.23
C SER A 130 3.03 3.12 -9.66
N ALA A 131 2.34 2.44 -8.77
CA ALA A 131 1.03 1.90 -9.06
C ALA A 131 0.15 1.82 -7.80
N LEU A 132 -1.15 2.00 -8.01
CA LEU A 132 -2.18 1.56 -7.08
C LEU A 132 -2.45 0.08 -7.30
N GLY A 133 -2.60 -0.71 -6.23
CA GLY A 133 -2.82 -2.16 -6.29
C GLY A 133 -1.77 -2.97 -5.55
N TYR A 134 -0.69 -2.35 -5.09
CA TYR A 134 0.34 -3.00 -4.30
C TYR A 134 0.12 -2.84 -2.80
N ARG A 135 0.36 -3.92 -2.03
CA ARG A 135 0.26 -3.95 -0.56
C ARG A 135 -1.09 -3.45 -0.05
N ASN A 136 -1.09 -2.43 0.79
CA ASN A 136 -2.30 -1.83 1.36
C ASN A 136 -2.89 -0.69 0.50
N GLN A 137 -2.18 -0.29 -0.56
CA GLN A 137 -2.58 0.78 -1.47
C GLN A 137 -3.41 0.21 -2.61
N LEU A 138 -4.59 -0.29 -2.28
CA LEU A 138 -5.57 -0.83 -3.23
C LEU A 138 -6.98 -0.43 -2.81
N VAL A 139 -7.86 -0.26 -3.77
CA VAL A 139 -9.31 -0.16 -3.58
C VAL A 139 -9.87 -1.57 -3.53
N ARG A 140 -10.62 -1.92 -2.47
CA ARG A 140 -11.23 -3.25 -2.34
C ARG A 140 -12.20 -3.52 -3.50
N GLY A 141 -12.19 -4.72 -4.03
CA GLY A 141 -12.89 -5.07 -5.27
C GLY A 141 -12.03 -4.93 -6.53
N PHE A 142 -10.84 -4.30 -6.41
CA PHE A 142 -9.84 -4.18 -7.48
C PHE A 142 -8.53 -4.90 -7.15
N GLU A 143 -8.56 -5.90 -6.25
CA GLU A 143 -7.37 -6.60 -5.76
C GLU A 143 -6.55 -7.27 -6.87
N ASN A 144 -7.19 -7.63 -7.97
CA ASN A 144 -6.55 -8.30 -9.10
C ASN A 144 -5.94 -7.32 -10.12
N TYR A 145 -6.03 -6.01 -9.86
CA TYR A 145 -5.59 -5.00 -10.79
C TYR A 145 -4.47 -4.15 -10.20
N VAL A 146 -3.45 -3.90 -11.03
CA VAL A 146 -2.41 -2.91 -10.80
C VAL A 146 -2.68 -1.75 -11.74
N ILE A 147 -2.88 -0.56 -11.17
CA ILE A 147 -3.24 0.64 -11.93
C ILE A 147 -2.08 1.62 -11.81
N GLU A 148 -1.27 1.69 -12.86
CA GLU A 148 -0.07 2.52 -12.89
C GLU A 148 -0.41 3.99 -13.12
N GLY A 149 0.35 4.87 -12.47
CA GLY A 149 0.18 6.30 -12.65
C GLY A 149 1.19 7.14 -11.85
N PRO A 150 1.49 8.37 -12.32
CA PRO A 150 2.42 9.28 -11.63
C PRO A 150 1.85 9.84 -10.33
N GLN A 151 0.52 9.81 -10.20
CA GLN A 151 -0.17 10.32 -9.01
C GLN A 151 -1.38 9.45 -8.72
N PHE A 152 -1.62 9.19 -7.43
CA PHE A 152 -2.87 8.58 -6.99
C PHE A 152 -3.33 9.11 -5.63
N ALA A 153 -4.62 9.00 -5.40
CA ALA A 153 -5.25 9.22 -4.12
C ALA A 153 -6.15 8.03 -3.76
N LEU A 154 -6.15 7.63 -2.51
CA LEU A 154 -6.90 6.50 -1.98
C LEU A 154 -7.51 6.87 -0.63
N ASN A 155 -8.78 6.59 -0.45
CA ASN A 155 -9.45 6.64 0.85
C ASN A 155 -10.24 5.35 1.07
N LYS A 156 -10.08 4.76 2.24
CA LYS A 156 -10.79 3.56 2.68
C LYS A 156 -11.42 3.81 4.03
N THR A 157 -12.73 3.64 4.11
CA THR A 157 -13.47 3.77 5.36
C THR A 157 -14.13 2.44 5.71
N THR A 158 -14.02 2.03 6.96
CA THR A 158 -14.58 0.76 7.43
C THR A 158 -15.22 0.97 8.80
N ILE A 159 -16.47 0.57 8.93
CA ILE A 159 -17.14 0.41 10.23
C ILE A 159 -17.16 -1.07 10.59
N LYS A 160 -16.82 -1.39 11.84
CA LYS A 160 -16.76 -2.76 12.35
C LYS A 160 -17.59 -2.88 13.62
N LYS A 161 -18.19 -4.05 13.83
CA LYS A 161 -18.83 -4.42 15.10
C LYS A 161 -18.27 -5.76 15.56
N ARG A 162 -17.72 -5.81 16.77
CA ARG A 162 -17.31 -7.06 17.41
C ARG A 162 -18.56 -7.80 17.88
N ILE A 163 -18.83 -8.96 17.30
CA ILE A 163 -20.00 -9.79 17.61
C ILE A 163 -19.66 -10.96 18.53
N PHE A 164 -18.38 -11.36 18.56
CA PHE A 164 -17.91 -12.45 19.41
C PHE A 164 -16.52 -12.13 19.96
N HIS A 165 -16.27 -12.49 21.21
CA HIS A 165 -14.95 -12.45 21.82
C HIS A 165 -14.91 -13.45 22.97
N ARG A 166 -14.02 -14.44 22.88
CA ARG A 166 -13.79 -15.44 23.92
C ARG A 166 -12.34 -15.91 23.88
N THR A 167 -11.78 -16.15 25.05
CA THR A 167 -10.49 -16.81 25.19
C THR A 167 -10.74 -18.25 25.65
N TYR A 168 -10.20 -19.21 24.93
CA TYR A 168 -10.23 -20.63 25.27
C TYR A 168 -8.89 -21.00 25.90
N THR A 169 -8.94 -21.86 26.90
CA THR A 169 -7.75 -22.44 27.50
C THR A 169 -7.54 -23.83 26.90
N LEU A 170 -6.37 -24.08 26.32
CA LEU A 170 -5.97 -25.34 25.74
C LEU A 170 -5.09 -26.08 26.75
N GLU A 171 -5.59 -27.20 27.27
CA GLU A 171 -4.84 -28.05 28.20
C GLU A 171 -3.78 -28.86 27.45
N GLY A 172 -2.63 -29.13 28.10
CA GLY A 172 -1.58 -29.98 27.54
C GLY A 172 -0.63 -29.31 26.57
N MET A 173 -0.66 -27.98 26.43
CA MET A 173 0.34 -27.26 25.61
C MET A 173 1.71 -27.24 26.28
N PRO A 174 2.81 -27.52 25.52
CA PRO A 174 4.19 -27.57 26.08
C PRO A 174 4.66 -26.24 26.69
N LEU A 175 4.10 -25.11 26.22
CA LEU A 175 4.41 -23.78 26.70
C LEU A 175 3.11 -23.07 27.10
N GLU A 176 3.09 -22.53 28.32
CA GLU A 176 1.93 -21.86 28.90
C GLU A 176 1.40 -20.69 28.05
N GLN A 177 2.31 -19.97 27.37
CA GLN A 177 1.93 -18.87 26.45
C GLN A 177 1.03 -19.30 25.29
N PHE A 178 1.06 -20.58 24.88
CA PHE A 178 0.21 -21.13 23.83
C PHE A 178 -1.09 -21.73 24.36
N SER A 179 -1.25 -21.78 25.68
CA SER A 179 -2.46 -22.32 26.30
C SER A 179 -3.69 -21.41 26.15
N TYR A 180 -3.50 -20.13 25.82
CA TYR A 180 -4.58 -19.19 25.68
C TYR A 180 -4.85 -18.87 24.21
N LEU A 181 -6.03 -19.27 23.71
CA LEU A 181 -6.48 -19.00 22.35
C LEU A 181 -7.60 -17.95 22.35
N PRO A 182 -7.26 -16.65 22.21
CA PRO A 182 -8.26 -15.63 22.02
C PRO A 182 -8.87 -15.72 20.63
N ILE A 183 -10.19 -15.63 20.54
CA ILE A 183 -10.91 -15.56 19.26
C ILE A 183 -11.86 -14.36 19.34
N ALA A 184 -11.75 -13.46 18.37
CA ALA A 184 -12.65 -12.34 18.20
C ALA A 184 -13.19 -12.31 16.76
N ILE A 185 -14.50 -12.14 16.61
CA ILE A 185 -15.17 -12.06 15.31
C ILE A 185 -15.79 -10.69 15.15
N TYR A 186 -15.51 -10.06 14.01
CA TYR A 186 -16.03 -8.76 13.63
C TYR A 186 -16.80 -8.85 12.34
N ILE A 187 -18.01 -8.31 12.31
CA ILE A 187 -18.69 -7.98 11.06
C ILE A 187 -18.32 -6.55 10.67
N LYS A 188 -18.22 -6.27 9.39
CA LYS A 188 -17.86 -4.94 8.89
C LYS A 188 -18.61 -4.58 7.64
N ALA A 189 -18.75 -3.27 7.42
CA ALA A 189 -19.12 -2.67 6.16
C ALA A 189 -18.06 -1.63 5.79
N PHE A 190 -17.86 -1.40 4.51
CA PHE A 190 -16.84 -0.48 4.03
C PHE A 190 -17.24 0.24 2.75
N ALA A 191 -16.59 1.37 2.54
CA ALA A 191 -16.61 2.12 1.29
C ALA A 191 -15.21 2.66 1.00
N ASP A 192 -14.74 2.47 -0.23
CA ASP A 192 -13.43 2.90 -0.69
C ASP A 192 -13.54 3.75 -1.94
N PHE A 193 -12.64 4.72 -2.04
CA PHE A 193 -12.51 5.62 -3.18
C PHE A 193 -11.05 5.66 -3.61
N GLY A 194 -10.80 5.56 -4.90
CA GLY A 194 -9.48 5.67 -5.49
C GLY A 194 -9.50 6.48 -6.78
N TYR A 195 -8.41 7.15 -7.06
CA TYR A 195 -8.17 7.84 -8.32
C TYR A 195 -6.71 7.70 -8.68
N VAL A 196 -6.44 7.35 -9.93
CA VAL A 196 -5.09 7.27 -10.49
C VAL A 196 -5.06 8.13 -11.74
N GLU A 197 -4.14 9.07 -11.79
CA GLU A 197 -3.85 9.81 -13.01
C GLU A 197 -3.02 8.92 -13.94
N ASN A 198 -3.37 8.85 -15.22
CA ASN A 198 -2.60 8.06 -16.18
C ASN A 198 -1.27 8.76 -16.52
N TYR A 199 -0.28 7.98 -16.97
CA TYR A 199 0.94 8.57 -17.53
C TYR A 199 0.63 9.25 -18.85
N PRO A 200 1.14 10.48 -19.12
CA PRO A 200 0.90 11.18 -20.38
C PRO A 200 1.24 10.34 -21.61
N LEU A 201 2.37 9.62 -21.56
CA LEU A 201 2.79 8.74 -22.65
C LEU A 201 1.83 7.54 -22.88
N TYR A 202 1.16 7.08 -21.82
CA TYR A 202 0.16 6.01 -21.92
C TYR A 202 -1.15 6.54 -22.49
N ASP A 203 -1.56 7.77 -22.12
CA ASP A 203 -2.72 8.42 -22.71
C ASP A 203 -2.57 8.63 -24.21
N GLU A 204 -1.40 9.11 -24.67
CA GLU A 204 -1.08 9.28 -26.09
C GLU A 204 -1.17 7.96 -26.89
N LYS A 205 -0.82 6.84 -26.25
CA LYS A 205 -0.82 5.50 -26.85
C LYS A 205 -2.12 4.72 -26.61
N GLY A 206 -3.10 5.28 -25.90
CA GLY A 206 -4.33 4.59 -25.53
C GLY A 206 -4.14 3.42 -24.55
N LEU A 207 -3.05 3.43 -23.76
CA LEU A 207 -2.73 2.39 -22.78
C LEU A 207 -3.29 2.71 -21.39
N ASN A 208 -3.50 1.69 -20.57
CA ASN A 208 -3.92 1.80 -19.15
C ASN A 208 -5.22 2.61 -18.92
N GLN A 209 -6.10 2.73 -19.93
CA GLN A 209 -7.30 3.59 -19.88
C GLN A 209 -8.49 2.94 -19.18
N GLN A 210 -8.41 1.66 -18.79
CA GLN A 210 -9.53 0.94 -18.21
C GLN A 210 -9.94 1.54 -16.86
N PHE A 211 -8.97 1.85 -16.00
CA PHE A 211 -9.20 2.28 -14.62
C PHE A 211 -8.54 3.61 -14.27
N SER A 212 -7.56 4.09 -15.04
CA SER A 212 -6.92 5.39 -14.84
C SER A 212 -7.81 6.54 -15.31
N ASN A 213 -7.56 7.73 -14.79
CA ASN A 213 -8.33 8.95 -15.04
C ASN A 213 -9.83 8.83 -14.68
N LYS A 214 -10.18 7.84 -13.85
CA LYS A 214 -11.56 7.56 -13.41
C LYS A 214 -11.61 7.43 -11.90
N LEU A 215 -12.72 7.88 -11.31
CA LEU A 215 -12.98 7.65 -9.90
C LEU A 215 -13.42 6.19 -9.69
N LEU A 216 -12.53 5.42 -9.06
CA LEU A 216 -12.80 4.06 -8.60
C LEU A 216 -13.60 4.13 -7.31
N ARG A 217 -14.70 3.39 -7.25
CA ARG A 217 -15.57 3.31 -6.07
C ARG A 217 -15.84 1.85 -5.77
N SER A 218 -15.76 1.51 -4.51
CA SER A 218 -16.25 0.23 -4.06
C SER A 218 -16.96 0.36 -2.71
N ALA A 219 -17.88 -0.55 -2.47
CA ALA A 219 -18.53 -0.74 -1.20
C ALA A 219 -18.76 -2.22 -0.95
N GLY A 220 -18.79 -2.63 0.30
CA GLY A 220 -18.97 -4.04 0.60
C GLY A 220 -19.13 -4.32 2.07
N VAL A 221 -19.25 -5.62 2.34
CA VAL A 221 -19.39 -6.18 3.69
C VAL A 221 -18.36 -7.28 3.89
N GLY A 222 -18.08 -7.63 5.12
CA GLY A 222 -17.15 -8.70 5.39
C GLY A 222 -17.16 -9.15 6.83
N VAL A 223 -16.40 -10.21 7.07
CA VAL A 223 -16.16 -10.79 8.39
C VAL A 223 -14.66 -10.91 8.59
N ASP A 224 -14.17 -10.43 9.72
CA ASP A 224 -12.81 -10.65 10.17
C ASP A 224 -12.83 -11.55 11.41
N MET A 225 -12.04 -12.62 11.41
CA MET A 225 -11.74 -13.42 12.59
C MET A 225 -10.29 -13.15 12.99
N VAL A 226 -10.11 -12.67 14.21
CA VAL A 226 -8.80 -12.39 14.80
C VAL A 226 -8.54 -13.43 15.88
N THR A 227 -7.39 -14.07 15.84
CA THR A 227 -7.01 -15.10 16.80
C THR A 227 -5.57 -14.92 17.25
N LEU A 228 -5.00 -15.95 17.88
CA LEU A 228 -3.66 -15.96 18.46
C LEU A 228 -2.60 -15.40 17.50
N TYR A 229 -1.62 -14.65 18.05
CA TYR A 229 -0.52 -14.01 17.29
C TYR A 229 -1.01 -13.03 16.21
N ASP A 230 -2.15 -12.37 16.45
CA ASP A 230 -2.73 -11.40 15.51
C ASP A 230 -3.05 -11.99 14.12
N LEU A 231 -3.19 -13.33 14.03
CA LEU A 231 -3.66 -13.95 12.79
C LEU A 231 -5.06 -13.45 12.47
N VAL A 232 -5.22 -12.87 11.31
CA VAL A 232 -6.48 -12.31 10.82
C VAL A 232 -6.93 -13.08 9.59
N LEU A 233 -8.05 -13.80 9.72
CA LEU A 233 -8.76 -14.38 8.59
C LEU A 233 -9.86 -13.41 8.17
N ARG A 234 -9.87 -13.04 6.91
CA ARG A 234 -10.78 -12.03 6.36
C ARG A 234 -11.53 -12.56 5.17
N ILE A 235 -12.85 -12.39 5.18
CA ILE A 235 -13.74 -12.65 4.06
C ILE A 235 -14.46 -11.35 3.75
N GLU A 236 -14.36 -10.87 2.51
CA GLU A 236 -14.97 -9.63 2.04
C GLU A 236 -15.76 -9.87 0.75
N TYR A 237 -16.93 -9.32 0.65
CA TYR A 237 -17.71 -9.25 -0.57
C TYR A 237 -17.83 -7.79 -1.00
N SER A 238 -17.30 -7.48 -2.18
CA SER A 238 -17.13 -6.11 -2.68
C SER A 238 -17.94 -5.89 -3.96
N PHE A 239 -18.61 -4.75 -4.04
CA PHE A 239 -19.23 -4.22 -5.24
C PHE A 239 -18.39 -3.04 -5.74
N THR A 240 -18.19 -2.93 -7.05
CA THR A 240 -17.44 -1.84 -7.67
C THR A 240 -18.28 -1.12 -8.71
N ASN A 241 -17.88 0.11 -9.06
CA ASN A 241 -18.53 0.85 -10.15
C ASN A 241 -18.06 0.44 -11.54
N GLN A 242 -17.14 -0.52 -11.65
CA GLN A 242 -16.55 -0.95 -12.93
C GLN A 242 -16.96 -2.38 -13.32
N THR A 243 -17.50 -3.15 -12.38
CA THR A 243 -17.95 -4.53 -12.62
C THR A 243 -19.41 -4.67 -12.17
N ALA A 244 -20.24 -5.27 -13.00
CA ALA A 244 -21.66 -5.47 -12.70
C ALA A 244 -21.88 -6.53 -11.59
N ALA A 245 -20.95 -7.47 -11.42
CA ALA A 245 -20.99 -8.51 -10.38
C ALA A 245 -20.06 -8.15 -9.23
N GLY A 246 -20.51 -8.39 -8.00
CA GLY A 246 -19.65 -8.33 -6.82
C GLY A 246 -18.62 -9.46 -6.84
N ALA A 247 -17.52 -9.26 -6.11
CA ALA A 247 -16.44 -10.23 -5.99
C ALA A 247 -16.20 -10.61 -4.52
N LEU A 248 -15.93 -11.90 -4.28
CA LEU A 248 -15.58 -12.44 -2.97
C LEU A 248 -14.07 -12.56 -2.86
N PHE A 249 -13.51 -12.00 -1.78
CA PHE A 249 -12.08 -12.05 -1.49
C PHE A 249 -11.84 -12.73 -0.15
N PHE A 250 -10.83 -13.58 -0.13
CA PHE A 250 -10.33 -14.23 1.08
C PHE A 250 -8.88 -13.82 1.31
N THR A 251 -8.58 -13.35 2.52
CA THR A 251 -7.23 -12.89 2.89
C THR A 251 -6.84 -13.44 4.25
N VAL A 252 -5.62 -13.92 4.35
CA VAL A 252 -4.96 -14.29 5.60
C VAL A 252 -3.81 -13.32 5.83
N LYS A 253 -3.73 -12.74 7.02
CA LYS A 253 -2.66 -11.80 7.43
C LYS A 253 -2.03 -12.28 8.71
#